data_272568778d90bc7f563cc8976a4fb57e
#
_entry.id   272568778d90bc7f563cc8976a4fb57e
#
_cell.length_a   1.000
_cell.length_b   1.000
_cell.length_c   1.000
_cell.angle_alpha   90.00
_cell.angle_beta   90.00
_cell.angle_gamma   90.00
#
_symmetry.space_group_name_H-M   'P 1'
#
loop_
_entity.id
_entity.type
_entity.pdbx_description
1 polymer ?
#
loop_
_entity_poly.entity_id
_entity_poly.type
_entity_poly.pdbx_seq_one_letter_code
_entity_poly.pdbx_strand_id
1 'polypeptide(L)'
;GGGVKLAKSLDECERIAKAMLGMTLKTHQTGPEGRVVRRLLIEQGMDLSGAKEMYLAILVDRSSGRSVFMASAQGGMDIEEVAAKDPRAILKETVDPVVGFRPYQARKLAFGLGLPADVVNKTVPFMLSLYRAFEGTDASLVEINPFLITRAGDVLALDAKINFDDNALFRHPDLVELRDLDEEEKLEVEASKFSLNYIKLEGGTVGCMVNGAGLAMAAVANLSLMSK
;
A
#
# COMPACT_ATOMS: atom_id res chain seq x y z
N GLY A 1 -6.09 -14.73 13.46
CA GLY A 1 -6.72 -13.52 12.96
C GLY A 1 -8.02 -13.24 13.70
N GLY A 2 -8.66 -12.16 13.53
CA GLY A 2 -9.92 -11.77 14.19
C GLY A 2 -10.24 -10.31 13.95
N GLY A 3 -9.37 -9.67 13.13
CA GLY A 3 -9.49 -8.26 12.81
C GLY A 3 -10.54 -7.94 11.75
N VAL A 4 -11.01 -8.94 10.99
CA VAL A 4 -12.08 -8.77 10.00
C VAL A 4 -13.27 -9.66 10.34
N LYS A 5 -14.46 -9.10 10.33
CA LYS A 5 -15.71 -9.79 10.59
C LYS A 5 -16.76 -9.37 9.56
N LEU A 6 -17.58 -10.31 9.13
CA LEU A 6 -18.74 -10.05 8.28
C LEU A 6 -19.99 -9.93 9.15
N ALA A 7 -20.80 -8.91 8.87
CA ALA A 7 -22.10 -8.70 9.48
C ALA A 7 -23.18 -8.79 8.39
N LYS A 8 -24.30 -9.46 8.70
CA LYS A 8 -25.42 -9.62 7.78
C LYS A 8 -26.57 -8.66 8.04
N SER A 9 -26.50 -7.88 9.11
CA SER A 9 -27.45 -6.85 9.48
C SER A 9 -26.77 -5.71 10.23
N LEU A 10 -27.44 -4.56 10.36
CA LEU A 10 -26.95 -3.43 11.14
C LEU A 10 -26.80 -3.77 12.63
N ASP A 11 -27.74 -4.50 13.21
CA ASP A 11 -27.68 -4.94 14.62
C ASP A 11 -26.49 -5.88 14.86
N GLU A 12 -26.23 -6.77 13.93
CA GLU A 12 -25.06 -7.65 13.99
C GLU A 12 -23.76 -6.84 13.85
N CYS A 13 -23.73 -5.86 12.96
CA CYS A 13 -22.58 -4.97 12.78
C CYS A 13 -22.30 -4.20 14.07
N GLU A 14 -23.30 -3.61 14.71
CA GLU A 14 -23.15 -2.91 15.97
C GLU A 14 -22.63 -3.82 17.10
N ARG A 15 -23.17 -5.03 17.20
CA ARG A 15 -22.74 -6.02 18.20
C ARG A 15 -21.29 -6.42 17.99
N ILE A 16 -20.88 -6.68 16.73
CA ILE A 16 -19.50 -7.03 16.37
C ILE A 16 -18.58 -5.85 16.66
N ALA A 17 -18.95 -4.63 16.25
CA ALA A 17 -18.13 -3.43 16.45
C ALA A 17 -17.89 -3.19 17.95
N LYS A 18 -18.92 -3.30 18.80
CA LYS A 18 -18.77 -3.20 20.27
C LYS A 18 -17.84 -4.24 20.86
N ALA A 19 -17.85 -5.45 20.32
CA ALA A 19 -16.98 -6.54 20.78
C ALA A 19 -15.52 -6.37 20.30
N MET A 20 -15.32 -5.70 19.16
CA MET A 20 -13.98 -5.49 18.60
C MET A 20 -13.29 -4.24 19.17
N LEU A 21 -14.04 -3.18 19.48
CA LEU A 21 -13.48 -1.98 20.11
C LEU A 21 -12.93 -2.31 21.50
N GLY A 22 -11.69 -1.93 21.74
CA GLY A 22 -10.98 -2.20 22.99
C GLY A 22 -10.34 -3.60 23.09
N MET A 23 -10.59 -4.51 22.15
CA MET A 23 -9.89 -5.81 22.15
C MET A 23 -8.43 -5.65 21.80
N THR A 24 -7.58 -6.56 22.27
CA THR A 24 -6.18 -6.65 21.84
C THR A 24 -6.07 -7.56 20.63
N LEU A 25 -5.77 -6.94 19.46
CA LEU A 25 -5.57 -7.68 18.21
C LEU A 25 -4.13 -8.17 18.11
N LYS A 26 -3.96 -9.49 17.98
CA LYS A 26 -2.66 -10.13 17.77
C LYS A 26 -2.60 -10.70 16.36
N THR A 27 -1.71 -10.17 15.55
CA THR A 27 -1.42 -10.62 14.19
C THR A 27 0.07 -10.74 13.99
N HIS A 28 0.50 -11.23 12.86
CA HIS A 28 1.92 -11.25 12.51
C HIS A 28 2.53 -9.83 12.47
N GLN A 29 1.73 -8.83 12.12
CA GLN A 29 2.16 -7.42 12.03
C GLN A 29 2.20 -6.72 13.38
N THR A 30 1.30 -7.08 14.33
CA THR A 30 1.21 -6.43 15.65
C THR A 30 2.14 -7.06 16.70
N GLY A 31 2.79 -8.15 16.35
CA GLY A 31 3.67 -8.88 17.26
C GLY A 31 2.91 -9.65 18.38
N PRO A 32 3.66 -10.29 19.30
CA PRO A 32 3.08 -11.14 20.35
C PRO A 32 2.30 -10.35 21.42
N GLU A 33 2.64 -9.09 21.65
CA GLU A 33 1.93 -8.22 22.60
C GLU A 33 0.58 -7.78 22.05
N GLY A 34 0.46 -7.62 20.73
CA GLY A 34 -0.72 -7.16 20.05
C GLY A 34 -0.92 -5.64 20.16
N ARG A 35 -1.99 -5.15 19.54
CA ARG A 35 -2.42 -3.73 19.59
C ARG A 35 -3.86 -3.64 20.05
N VAL A 36 -4.19 -2.63 20.85
CA VAL A 36 -5.56 -2.35 21.27
C VAL A 36 -6.31 -1.69 20.11
N VAL A 37 -7.44 -2.27 19.71
CA VAL A 37 -8.28 -1.74 18.65
C VAL A 37 -9.02 -0.49 19.14
N ARG A 38 -8.70 0.68 18.59
CA ARG A 38 -9.31 1.97 18.95
C ARG A 38 -10.28 2.48 17.91
N ARG A 39 -10.09 2.07 16.64
CA ARG A 39 -10.91 2.45 15.48
C ARG A 39 -11.28 1.23 14.66
N LEU A 40 -12.43 1.30 14.03
CA LEU A 40 -12.91 0.26 13.11
C LEU A 40 -13.30 0.90 11.80
N LEU A 41 -12.92 0.28 10.69
CA LEU A 41 -13.48 0.56 9.39
C LEU A 41 -14.72 -0.33 9.20
N ILE A 42 -15.84 0.28 8.88
CA ILE A 42 -17.08 -0.41 8.53
C ILE A 42 -17.40 -0.06 7.09
N GLU A 43 -17.42 -1.06 6.25
CA GLU A 43 -17.68 -0.89 4.82
C GLU A 43 -18.71 -1.89 4.31
N GLN A 44 -19.26 -1.61 3.15
CA GLN A 44 -20.20 -2.52 2.50
C GLN A 44 -19.46 -3.79 2.08
N GLY A 45 -19.99 -4.95 2.51
CA GLY A 45 -19.46 -6.24 2.10
C GLY A 45 -19.59 -6.44 0.59
N MET A 46 -18.54 -6.97 -0.02
CA MET A 46 -18.52 -7.29 -1.45
C MET A 46 -18.77 -8.79 -1.65
N ASP A 47 -19.60 -9.12 -2.65
CA ASP A 47 -19.71 -10.49 -3.13
C ASP A 47 -18.53 -10.81 -4.05
N LEU A 48 -17.61 -11.63 -3.54
CA LEU A 48 -16.42 -12.06 -4.28
C LEU A 48 -16.67 -13.31 -5.14
N SER A 49 -17.91 -13.83 -5.17
CA SER A 49 -18.26 -15.04 -5.95
C SER A 49 -18.04 -14.79 -7.44
N GLY A 50 -17.05 -15.49 -8.02
CA GLY A 50 -16.69 -15.33 -9.43
C GLY A 50 -15.96 -14.03 -9.78
N ALA A 51 -15.53 -13.25 -8.80
CA ALA A 51 -14.63 -12.13 -9.02
C ALA A 51 -13.23 -12.63 -9.40
N LYS A 52 -12.51 -11.84 -10.20
CA LYS A 52 -11.10 -12.08 -10.50
C LYS A 52 -10.27 -11.12 -9.64
N GLU A 53 -9.36 -11.71 -8.88
CA GLU A 53 -8.41 -10.98 -8.06
C GLU A 53 -7.13 -10.76 -8.86
N MET A 54 -6.73 -9.52 -9.00
CA MET A 54 -5.56 -9.08 -9.73
C MET A 54 -4.72 -8.14 -8.87
N TYR A 55 -3.54 -7.82 -9.33
CA TYR A 55 -2.63 -6.86 -8.72
C TYR A 55 -2.48 -5.63 -9.60
N LEU A 56 -2.45 -4.45 -8.97
CA LEU A 56 -2.17 -3.19 -9.64
C LEU A 56 -1.37 -2.28 -8.70
N ALA A 57 -0.25 -1.74 -9.17
CA ALA A 57 0.54 -0.78 -8.40
C ALA A 57 1.12 0.33 -9.27
N ILE A 58 1.44 1.44 -8.62
CA ILE A 58 2.25 2.53 -9.16
C ILE A 58 3.36 2.80 -8.16
N LEU A 59 4.58 2.87 -8.63
CA LEU A 59 5.73 3.19 -7.80
C LEU A 59 6.76 4.00 -8.59
N VAL A 60 7.68 4.62 -7.89
CA VAL A 60 8.85 5.27 -8.50
C VAL A 60 9.96 4.23 -8.65
N ASP A 61 10.31 3.90 -9.90
CA ASP A 61 11.47 3.07 -10.19
C ASP A 61 12.76 3.90 -10.03
N ARG A 62 13.53 3.55 -9.02
CA ARG A 62 14.79 4.25 -8.69
C ARG A 62 15.85 4.15 -9.77
N SER A 63 15.81 3.12 -10.60
CA SER A 63 16.80 2.91 -11.66
C SER A 63 16.61 3.87 -12.84
N SER A 64 15.35 4.12 -13.20
CA SER A 64 14.99 5.03 -14.29
C SER A 64 14.62 6.43 -13.82
N GLY A 65 14.34 6.63 -12.52
CA GLY A 65 13.80 7.87 -11.95
C GLY A 65 12.41 8.20 -12.45
N ARG A 66 11.63 7.19 -12.89
CA ARG A 66 10.31 7.36 -13.47
C ARG A 66 9.25 6.58 -12.70
N SER A 67 8.03 7.06 -12.76
CA SER A 67 6.89 6.28 -12.27
C SER A 67 6.64 5.09 -13.19
N VAL A 68 6.32 3.94 -12.60
CA VAL A 68 6.02 2.70 -13.31
C VAL A 68 4.72 2.14 -12.81
N PHE A 69 3.80 1.85 -13.72
CA PHE A 69 2.67 0.99 -13.46
C PHE A 69 3.09 -0.47 -13.51
N MET A 70 2.65 -1.24 -12.52
CA MET A 70 2.80 -2.69 -12.48
C MET A 70 1.41 -3.32 -12.38
N ALA A 71 1.20 -4.40 -13.12
CA ALA A 71 -0.05 -5.13 -13.09
C ALA A 71 0.21 -6.63 -13.24
N SER A 72 -0.56 -7.45 -12.53
CA SER A 72 -0.54 -8.92 -12.66
C SER A 72 -1.95 -9.49 -12.60
N ALA A 73 -2.18 -10.54 -13.37
CA ALA A 73 -3.42 -11.33 -13.27
C ALA A 73 -3.48 -12.17 -11.98
N GLN A 74 -2.41 -12.21 -11.20
CA GLN A 74 -2.31 -12.90 -9.91
C GLN A 74 -2.36 -11.83 -8.81
N GLY A 75 -3.50 -11.72 -8.14
CA GLY A 75 -3.74 -10.84 -7.01
C GLY A 75 -4.10 -11.60 -5.75
N GLY A 76 -4.27 -10.87 -4.63
CA GLY A 76 -4.58 -11.47 -3.33
C GLY A 76 -3.43 -12.27 -2.71
N MET A 77 -2.22 -12.14 -3.25
CA MET A 77 -1.00 -12.81 -2.78
C MET A 77 0.18 -11.86 -2.83
N ASP A 78 1.29 -12.29 -2.25
CA ASP A 78 2.54 -11.55 -2.23
C ASP A 78 3.11 -11.43 -3.65
N ILE A 79 3.29 -10.20 -4.13
CA ILE A 79 3.73 -9.92 -5.50
C ILE A 79 5.20 -10.28 -5.70
N GLU A 80 6.02 -10.24 -4.65
CA GLU A 80 7.41 -10.65 -4.67
C GLU A 80 7.54 -12.15 -4.94
N GLU A 81 6.62 -12.96 -4.38
CA GLU A 81 6.58 -14.40 -4.70
C GLU A 81 6.17 -14.65 -6.15
N VAL A 82 5.23 -13.87 -6.68
CA VAL A 82 4.84 -13.95 -8.10
C VAL A 82 6.03 -13.60 -8.98
N ALA A 83 6.73 -12.50 -8.68
CA ALA A 83 7.90 -12.05 -9.41
C ALA A 83 9.05 -13.06 -9.38
N ALA A 84 9.26 -13.74 -8.26
CA ALA A 84 10.30 -14.75 -8.10
C ALA A 84 10.00 -16.02 -8.91
N LYS A 85 8.73 -16.42 -9.01
CA LYS A 85 8.28 -17.60 -9.75
C LYS A 85 8.24 -17.38 -11.27
N ASP A 86 7.63 -16.28 -11.70
CA ASP A 86 7.56 -15.87 -13.11
C ASP A 86 7.60 -14.33 -13.23
N PRO A 87 8.79 -13.75 -13.48
CA PRO A 87 8.91 -12.30 -13.67
C PRO A 87 8.06 -11.75 -14.82
N ARG A 88 7.67 -12.58 -15.80
CA ARG A 88 6.86 -12.17 -16.95
C ARG A 88 5.35 -12.07 -16.61
N ALA A 89 4.94 -12.62 -15.44
CA ALA A 89 3.58 -12.45 -14.93
C ALA A 89 3.30 -11.02 -14.48
N ILE A 90 4.34 -10.19 -14.35
CA ILE A 90 4.22 -8.78 -13.98
C ILE A 90 4.41 -7.91 -15.22
N LEU A 91 3.33 -7.32 -15.66
CA LEU A 91 3.31 -6.32 -16.72
C LEU A 91 3.79 -4.98 -16.17
N LYS A 92 4.59 -4.26 -16.95
CA LYS A 92 5.13 -2.95 -16.57
C LYS A 92 4.92 -1.94 -17.68
N GLU A 93 4.51 -0.73 -17.30
CA GLU A 93 4.43 0.45 -18.17
C GLU A 93 5.14 1.62 -17.49
N THR A 94 6.22 2.07 -18.09
CA THR A 94 6.94 3.26 -17.63
C THR A 94 6.21 4.51 -18.07
N VAL A 95 6.04 5.44 -17.16
CA VAL A 95 5.38 6.71 -17.42
C VAL A 95 6.41 7.77 -17.78
N ASP A 96 6.18 8.48 -18.86
CA ASP A 96 6.97 9.65 -19.20
C ASP A 96 6.53 10.84 -18.33
N PRO A 97 7.44 11.49 -17.58
CA PRO A 97 7.06 12.53 -16.62
C PRO A 97 6.51 13.80 -17.29
N VAL A 98 6.78 14.03 -18.57
CA VAL A 98 6.29 15.19 -19.29
C VAL A 98 4.87 14.94 -19.85
N VAL A 99 4.63 13.72 -20.33
CA VAL A 99 3.36 13.37 -20.99
C VAL A 99 2.36 12.77 -20.00
N GLY A 100 2.84 12.18 -18.91
CA GLY A 100 2.05 11.45 -17.93
C GLY A 100 1.55 10.09 -18.45
N PHE A 101 0.78 9.40 -17.61
CA PHE A 101 0.18 8.11 -17.97
C PHE A 101 -0.99 8.29 -18.94
N ARG A 102 -0.96 7.60 -20.06
CA ARG A 102 -1.91 7.81 -21.16
C ARG A 102 -2.87 6.63 -21.37
N PRO A 103 -4.07 6.87 -21.93
CA PRO A 103 -5.08 5.84 -22.12
C PRO A 103 -4.60 4.61 -22.91
N TYR A 104 -3.65 4.76 -23.83
CA TYR A 104 -3.12 3.63 -24.59
C TYR A 104 -2.28 2.70 -23.70
N GLN A 105 -1.54 3.24 -22.73
CA GLN A 105 -0.76 2.46 -21.77
C GLN A 105 -1.69 1.67 -20.83
N ALA A 106 -2.74 2.32 -20.33
CA ALA A 106 -3.77 1.66 -19.53
C ALA A 106 -4.45 0.53 -20.31
N ARG A 107 -4.78 0.75 -21.58
CA ARG A 107 -5.33 -0.30 -22.46
C ARG A 107 -4.36 -1.46 -22.66
N LYS A 108 -3.07 -1.17 -22.86
CA LYS A 108 -2.04 -2.20 -23.02
C LYS A 108 -1.95 -3.08 -21.78
N LEU A 109 -1.95 -2.49 -20.57
CA LEU A 109 -1.97 -3.25 -19.32
C LEU A 109 -3.27 -4.06 -19.19
N ALA A 110 -4.42 -3.45 -19.41
CA ALA A 110 -5.72 -4.11 -19.27
C ALA A 110 -5.88 -5.31 -20.23
N PHE A 111 -5.46 -5.19 -21.49
CA PHE A 111 -5.44 -6.32 -22.41
C PHE A 111 -4.39 -7.36 -22.05
N GLY A 112 -3.22 -6.93 -21.54
CA GLY A 112 -2.18 -7.83 -21.05
C GLY A 112 -2.63 -8.66 -19.84
N LEU A 113 -3.54 -8.14 -19.01
CA LEU A 113 -4.21 -8.87 -17.93
C LEU A 113 -5.28 -9.86 -18.44
N GLY A 114 -5.53 -9.92 -19.74
CA GLY A 114 -6.57 -10.78 -20.34
C GLY A 114 -8.00 -10.31 -20.10
N LEU A 115 -8.18 -8.98 -19.87
CA LEU A 115 -9.52 -8.43 -19.66
C LEU A 115 -10.30 -8.33 -20.99
N PRO A 116 -11.59 -8.64 -21.00
CA PRO A 116 -12.44 -8.44 -22.18
C PRO A 116 -12.68 -6.95 -22.44
N ALA A 117 -13.02 -6.60 -23.67
CA ALA A 117 -13.06 -5.21 -24.14
C ALA A 117 -14.03 -4.31 -23.35
N ASP A 118 -15.15 -4.83 -22.89
CA ASP A 118 -16.12 -4.11 -22.06
C ASP A 118 -15.55 -3.76 -20.68
N VAL A 119 -14.80 -4.69 -20.07
CA VAL A 119 -14.09 -4.47 -18.80
C VAL A 119 -12.91 -3.51 -18.99
N VAL A 120 -12.18 -3.61 -20.12
CA VAL A 120 -11.10 -2.68 -20.46
C VAL A 120 -11.59 -1.24 -20.45
N ASN A 121 -12.79 -0.99 -21.00
CA ASN A 121 -13.40 0.35 -21.03
C ASN A 121 -13.68 0.93 -19.63
N LYS A 122 -13.90 0.08 -18.63
CA LYS A 122 -14.04 0.49 -17.21
C LYS A 122 -12.68 0.59 -16.50
N THR A 123 -11.74 -0.29 -16.83
CA THR A 123 -10.41 -0.36 -16.21
C THR A 123 -9.54 0.83 -16.58
N VAL A 124 -9.60 1.30 -17.83
CA VAL A 124 -8.81 2.44 -18.30
C VAL A 124 -9.08 3.72 -17.50
N PRO A 125 -10.32 4.18 -17.32
CA PRO A 125 -10.61 5.35 -16.47
C PRO A 125 -10.16 5.15 -15.02
N PHE A 126 -10.30 3.94 -14.48
CA PHE A 126 -9.84 3.62 -13.13
C PHE A 126 -8.32 3.82 -13.00
N MET A 127 -7.52 3.23 -13.90
CA MET A 127 -6.06 3.39 -13.91
C MET A 127 -5.63 4.84 -14.09
N LEU A 128 -6.31 5.60 -14.93
CA LEU A 128 -6.02 7.03 -15.12
C LEU A 128 -6.35 7.85 -13.87
N SER A 129 -7.40 7.50 -13.14
CA SER A 129 -7.77 8.15 -11.89
C SER A 129 -6.78 7.81 -10.79
N LEU A 130 -6.33 6.55 -10.73
CA LEU A 130 -5.31 6.10 -9.78
C LEU A 130 -3.99 6.84 -10.00
N TYR A 131 -3.58 7.04 -11.26
CA TYR A 131 -2.39 7.82 -11.58
C TYR A 131 -2.52 9.29 -11.16
N ARG A 132 -3.69 9.90 -11.38
CA ARG A 132 -3.95 11.27 -10.91
C ARG A 132 -3.90 11.37 -9.39
N ALA A 133 -4.41 10.37 -8.67
CA ALA A 133 -4.30 10.32 -7.23
C ALA A 133 -2.83 10.19 -6.80
N PHE A 134 -2.07 9.28 -7.42
CA PHE A 134 -0.64 9.08 -7.16
C PHE A 134 0.16 10.38 -7.31
N GLU A 135 0.01 11.09 -8.44
CA GLU A 135 0.73 12.35 -8.66
C GLU A 135 0.19 13.51 -7.81
N GLY A 136 -1.14 13.60 -7.69
CA GLY A 136 -1.77 14.70 -6.97
C GLY A 136 -1.56 14.68 -5.46
N THR A 137 -1.13 13.56 -4.89
CA THR A 137 -0.82 13.38 -3.47
C THR A 137 0.66 13.20 -3.19
N ASP A 138 1.53 13.33 -4.20
CA ASP A 138 2.96 13.00 -4.10
C ASP A 138 3.20 11.62 -3.47
N ALA A 139 2.42 10.64 -3.90
CA ALA A 139 2.60 9.29 -3.44
C ALA A 139 3.89 8.68 -4.01
N SER A 140 4.61 7.93 -3.21
CA SER A 140 5.79 7.14 -3.63
C SER A 140 5.43 5.71 -4.02
N LEU A 141 4.30 5.22 -3.51
CA LEU A 141 3.71 3.93 -3.82
C LEU A 141 2.19 4.03 -3.72
N VAL A 142 1.50 3.44 -4.69
CA VAL A 142 0.09 3.05 -4.59
C VAL A 142 0.00 1.59 -5.01
N GLU A 143 -0.56 0.76 -4.15
CA GLU A 143 -0.73 -0.67 -4.37
C GLU A 143 -2.18 -1.04 -4.10
N ILE A 144 -2.81 -1.71 -5.05
CA ILE A 144 -4.15 -2.27 -4.96
C ILE A 144 -4.02 -3.79 -5.02
N ASN A 145 -4.24 -4.45 -3.90
CA ASN A 145 -4.06 -5.90 -3.80
C ASN A 145 -5.05 -6.53 -2.80
N PRO A 146 -6.17 -7.09 -3.28
CA PRO A 146 -6.50 -7.32 -4.69
C PRO A 146 -7.19 -6.12 -5.38
N PHE A 147 -6.87 -5.97 -6.66
CA PHE A 147 -7.64 -5.24 -7.64
C PHE A 147 -8.68 -6.19 -8.23
N LEU A 148 -9.96 -5.87 -8.08
CA LEU A 148 -11.05 -6.79 -8.39
C LEU A 148 -11.74 -6.45 -9.70
N ILE A 149 -12.05 -7.50 -10.46
CA ILE A 149 -13.06 -7.47 -11.50
C ILE A 149 -14.20 -8.36 -11.05
N THR A 150 -15.35 -7.77 -10.77
CA THR A 150 -16.53 -8.50 -10.32
C THR A 150 -17.10 -9.37 -11.45
N ARG A 151 -18.00 -10.30 -11.11
CA ARG A 151 -18.72 -11.09 -12.10
C ARG A 151 -19.55 -10.22 -13.07
N ALA A 152 -20.00 -9.03 -12.63
CA ALA A 152 -20.71 -8.05 -13.46
C ALA A 152 -19.77 -7.20 -14.31
N GLY A 153 -18.46 -7.41 -14.23
CA GLY A 153 -17.45 -6.65 -14.93
C GLY A 153 -17.20 -5.26 -14.33
N ASP A 154 -17.54 -5.05 -13.06
CA ASP A 154 -17.18 -3.82 -12.35
C ASP A 154 -15.76 -3.90 -11.81
N VAL A 155 -15.12 -2.73 -11.76
CA VAL A 155 -13.71 -2.55 -11.40
C VAL A 155 -13.63 -1.92 -10.02
N LEU A 156 -12.94 -2.56 -9.09
CA LEU A 156 -12.89 -2.13 -7.70
C LEU A 156 -11.49 -2.29 -7.08
N ALA A 157 -11.13 -1.38 -6.19
CA ALA A 157 -10.05 -1.59 -5.22
C ALA A 157 -10.66 -2.21 -3.97
N LEU A 158 -10.29 -3.45 -3.63
CA LEU A 158 -10.75 -4.08 -2.40
C LEU A 158 -9.88 -3.64 -1.22
N ASP A 159 -8.57 -3.60 -1.44
CA ASP A 159 -7.61 -3.08 -0.48
C ASP A 159 -6.61 -2.17 -1.19
N ALA A 160 -6.21 -1.11 -0.52
CA ALA A 160 -5.29 -0.12 -1.05
C ALA A 160 -4.24 0.26 -0.01
N LYS A 161 -2.98 0.22 -0.42
CA LYS A 161 -1.85 0.73 0.35
C LYS A 161 -1.26 1.91 -0.39
N ILE A 162 -1.18 3.05 0.29
CA ILE A 162 -0.61 4.26 -0.29
C ILE A 162 0.48 4.78 0.64
N ASN A 163 1.68 4.99 0.10
CA ASN A 163 2.77 5.67 0.81
C ASN A 163 2.98 7.04 0.17
N PHE A 164 3.02 8.07 0.97
CA PHE A 164 3.27 9.44 0.54
C PHE A 164 4.76 9.78 0.66
N ASP A 165 5.22 10.78 -0.07
CA ASP A 165 6.56 11.33 0.11
C ASP A 165 6.53 12.29 1.30
N ASP A 166 7.21 11.93 2.38
CA ASP A 166 7.30 12.75 3.60
C ASP A 166 7.85 14.17 3.31
N ASN A 167 8.72 14.30 2.29
CA ASN A 167 9.26 15.60 1.89
C ASN A 167 8.23 16.49 1.20
N ALA A 168 7.12 15.95 0.75
CA ALA A 168 6.04 16.68 0.09
C ALA A 168 4.84 16.96 1.01
N LEU A 169 4.77 16.36 2.20
CA LEU A 169 3.64 16.50 3.11
C LEU A 169 3.34 17.95 3.53
N PHE A 170 4.33 18.85 3.48
CA PHE A 170 4.12 20.27 3.77
C PHE A 170 3.08 20.94 2.86
N ARG A 171 2.83 20.39 1.67
CA ARG A 171 1.82 20.89 0.72
C ARG A 171 0.52 20.08 0.72
N HIS A 172 0.42 19.06 1.58
CA HIS A 172 -0.74 18.18 1.76
C HIS A 172 -1.20 18.15 3.22
N PRO A 173 -1.68 19.28 3.78
CA PRO A 173 -2.11 19.34 5.18
C PRO A 173 -3.28 18.38 5.49
N ASP A 174 -4.14 18.13 4.52
CA ASP A 174 -5.24 17.16 4.58
C ASP A 174 -4.74 15.73 4.80
N LEU A 175 -3.62 15.35 4.19
CA LEU A 175 -3.00 14.04 4.41
C LEU A 175 -2.33 13.96 5.78
N VAL A 176 -1.72 15.05 6.24
CA VAL A 176 -1.12 15.12 7.58
C VAL A 176 -2.17 14.90 8.68
N GLU A 177 -3.39 15.41 8.49
CA GLU A 177 -4.50 15.22 9.43
C GLU A 177 -4.97 13.76 9.55
N LEU A 178 -4.69 12.92 8.56
CA LEU A 178 -5.02 11.48 8.59
C LEU A 178 -4.06 10.66 9.45
N ARG A 179 -2.95 11.26 9.91
CA ARG A 179 -1.93 10.59 10.72
C ARG A 179 -2.53 10.08 12.01
N ASP A 180 -2.34 8.79 12.31
CA ASP A 180 -2.77 8.15 13.55
C ASP A 180 -1.57 7.88 14.47
N LEU A 181 -1.27 8.85 15.33
CA LEU A 181 -0.14 8.80 16.26
C LEU A 181 -0.21 7.63 17.26
N ASP A 182 -1.41 7.09 17.51
CA ASP A 182 -1.60 5.95 18.40
C ASP A 182 -1.12 4.62 17.78
N GLU A 183 -1.07 4.55 16.45
CA GLU A 183 -0.61 3.38 15.69
C GLU A 183 0.89 3.45 15.36
N GLU A 184 1.52 4.60 15.53
CA GLU A 184 2.94 4.78 15.26
C GLU A 184 3.82 4.31 16.43
N GLU A 185 5.11 4.08 16.15
CA GLU A 185 6.11 3.81 17.17
C GLU A 185 6.30 5.05 18.06
N LYS A 186 6.19 4.88 19.37
CA LYS A 186 6.22 6.00 20.33
C LYS A 186 7.49 6.86 20.23
N LEU A 187 8.62 6.21 19.96
CA LEU A 187 9.90 6.93 19.83
C LEU A 187 9.98 7.72 18.52
N GLU A 188 9.35 7.23 17.45
CA GLU A 188 9.22 7.97 16.18
C GLU A 188 8.32 9.21 16.37
N VAL A 189 7.18 9.03 17.06
CA VAL A 189 6.30 10.16 17.41
C VAL A 189 7.01 11.18 18.28
N GLU A 190 7.81 10.75 19.27
CA GLU A 190 8.58 11.65 20.12
C GLU A 190 9.64 12.41 19.32
N ALA A 191 10.41 11.73 18.47
CA ALA A 191 11.42 12.32 17.61
C ALA A 191 10.82 13.34 16.62
N SER A 192 9.65 13.03 16.07
CA SER A 192 8.98 13.92 15.10
C SER A 192 8.63 15.31 15.66
N LYS A 193 8.40 15.43 16.98
CA LYS A 193 8.17 16.73 17.66
C LYS A 193 9.35 17.67 17.55
N PHE A 194 10.55 17.13 17.34
CA PHE A 194 11.80 17.87 17.19
C PHE A 194 12.31 17.89 15.74
N SER A 195 11.47 17.51 14.77
CA SER A 195 11.85 17.35 13.36
C SER A 195 13.02 16.37 13.16
N LEU A 196 13.10 15.35 14.00
CA LEU A 196 14.08 14.27 13.92
C LEU A 196 13.43 13.01 13.38
N ASN A 197 14.19 12.25 12.60
CA ASN A 197 13.81 10.91 12.17
C ASN A 197 14.40 9.89 13.15
N TYR A 198 13.56 8.97 13.62
CA TYR A 198 13.96 7.82 14.42
C TYR A 198 13.55 6.54 13.70
N ILE A 199 14.46 5.60 13.60
CA ILE A 199 14.20 4.29 12.98
C ILE A 199 14.70 3.22 13.95
N LYS A 200 13.78 2.38 14.43
CA LYS A 200 14.10 1.22 15.25
C LYS A 200 14.33 0.02 14.35
N LEU A 201 15.54 -0.56 14.41
CA LEU A 201 15.86 -1.81 13.74
C LEU A 201 15.60 -2.98 14.70
N GLU A 202 14.94 -4.02 14.22
CA GLU A 202 14.70 -5.24 15.01
C GLU A 202 16.02 -5.94 15.35
N GLY A 203 16.15 -6.39 16.61
CA GLY A 203 17.34 -7.09 17.09
C GLY A 203 18.59 -6.23 17.18
N GLY A 204 18.52 -4.93 16.93
CA GLY A 204 19.66 -4.02 17.02
C GLY A 204 20.08 -3.76 18.45
N THR A 205 21.41 -3.85 18.73
CA THR A 205 22.03 -3.55 20.03
C THR A 205 22.87 -2.26 20.01
N VAL A 206 23.03 -1.64 18.83
CA VAL A 206 23.84 -0.44 18.63
C VAL A 206 22.94 0.72 18.19
N GLY A 207 23.02 1.85 18.91
CA GLY A 207 22.38 3.11 18.50
C GLY A 207 23.33 3.94 17.64
N CYS A 208 22.81 4.54 16.58
CA CYS A 208 23.55 5.44 15.69
C CYS A 208 22.82 6.77 15.58
N MET A 209 23.51 7.88 15.83
CA MET A 209 22.99 9.23 15.68
C MET A 209 23.84 10.01 14.69
N VAL A 210 23.23 10.53 13.65
CA VAL A 210 23.93 11.18 12.52
C VAL A 210 23.12 12.33 11.95
N ASN A 211 23.79 13.25 11.26
CA ASN A 211 23.14 14.40 10.62
C ASN A 211 22.61 14.15 9.20
N GLY A 212 22.45 12.91 8.78
CA GLY A 212 21.92 12.64 7.46
C GLY A 212 21.83 11.15 7.14
N ALA A 213 20.83 10.81 6.33
CA ALA A 213 20.52 9.43 5.98
C ALA A 213 21.70 8.68 5.30
N GLY A 214 22.46 9.36 4.44
CA GLY A 214 23.63 8.76 3.79
C GLY A 214 24.70 8.33 4.79
N LEU A 215 24.98 9.13 5.82
CA LEU A 215 25.92 8.78 6.87
C LEU A 215 25.36 7.66 7.76
N ALA A 216 24.07 7.67 8.06
CA ALA A 216 23.42 6.58 8.79
C ALA A 216 23.56 5.25 8.05
N MET A 217 23.26 5.23 6.75
CA MET A 217 23.38 4.03 5.90
C MET A 217 24.82 3.51 5.83
N ALA A 218 25.80 4.41 5.71
CA ALA A 218 27.21 4.03 5.71
C ALA A 218 27.65 3.44 7.06
N ALA A 219 27.18 3.99 8.19
CA ALA A 219 27.48 3.48 9.51
C ALA A 219 26.88 2.08 9.72
N VAL A 220 25.60 1.89 9.37
CA VAL A 220 24.91 0.59 9.47
C VAL A 220 25.57 -0.46 8.57
N ALA A 221 25.93 -0.12 7.34
CA ALA A 221 26.61 -1.04 6.42
C ALA A 221 27.97 -1.49 6.97
N ASN A 222 28.75 -0.57 7.54
CA ASN A 222 30.05 -0.91 8.16
C ASN A 222 29.88 -1.80 9.39
N LEU A 223 28.91 -1.54 10.26
CA LEU A 223 28.61 -2.40 11.41
C LEU A 223 28.21 -3.81 10.99
N SER A 224 27.41 -3.94 9.93
CA SER A 224 27.02 -5.24 9.37
C SER A 224 28.18 -6.03 8.78
N LEU A 225 29.21 -5.37 8.27
CA LEU A 225 30.44 -6.02 7.76
C LEU A 225 31.36 -6.48 8.89
N MET A 226 31.34 -5.81 10.04
CA MET A 226 32.17 -6.15 11.21
C MET A 226 31.56 -7.27 12.08
N SER A 227 30.30 -7.61 11.88
CA SER A 227 29.58 -8.66 12.63
C SER A 227 29.67 -10.06 11.97
N LYS A 228 30.39 -10.20 10.87
CA LYS A 228 30.72 -11.48 10.21
C LYS A 228 32.14 -11.90 10.52
#